data_b6b2607204206d6bd34be4f9f33b66e5
#
_entry.id   b6b2607204206d6bd34be4f9f33b66e5
#
_cell.length_a   1.000
_cell.length_b   1.000
_cell.length_c   1.000
_cell.angle_alpha   90.00
_cell.angle_beta   90.00
_cell.angle_gamma   90.00
#
_symmetry.space_group_name_H-M   'P 1'
#
loop_
_entity.id
_entity.type
_entity.pdbx_description
1 polymer ?
#
loop_
_entity_poly.entity_id
_entity_poly.type
_entity_poly.pdbx_seq_one_letter_code
_entity_poly.pdbx_strand_id
1 'polypeptide(L)'
;DKSIGCVGATPKRIGQRIEEEGHRTLFSMVRHLESKIDSTPFLEGSCMVWRTSSLDLEALHVTSNADDAQIATNVRIHGLRVIQDSDAHFIDHAPLERKEHSRQKVRRAQGLQRHLLRQREHYYNRRLGRFAPILRQEAALHILTPLLLVGAFIATLARWALIGFAEIDFTNATLT
;
A
#
# COMPACT_ATOMS: atom_id res chain seq x y z
N ASP A 1 17.57 -20.30 1.40
CA ASP A 1 17.14 -20.29 2.81
C ASP A 1 15.77 -20.97 2.92
N LYS A 2 15.68 -21.98 3.80
CA LYS A 2 14.43 -22.76 3.98
C LYS A 2 13.32 -21.98 4.68
N SER A 3 13.64 -20.89 5.36
CA SER A 3 12.65 -20.04 6.03
C SER A 3 11.91 -19.09 5.08
N ILE A 4 12.38 -18.92 3.85
CA ILE A 4 11.80 -18.02 2.86
C ILE A 4 10.83 -18.80 1.97
N GLY A 5 9.59 -18.34 1.92
CA GLY A 5 8.52 -18.91 1.12
C GLY A 5 8.20 -18.13 -0.15
N CYS A 6 8.43 -16.81 -0.13
CA CYS A 6 8.19 -15.93 -1.28
C CYS A 6 9.27 -14.86 -1.39
N VAL A 7 9.67 -14.56 -2.62
CA VAL A 7 10.65 -13.51 -2.95
C VAL A 7 10.13 -12.68 -4.09
N GLY A 8 10.15 -11.35 -3.92
CA GLY A 8 9.87 -10.38 -4.97
C GLY A 8 11.14 -9.66 -5.42
N ALA A 9 11.27 -9.40 -6.71
CA ALA A 9 12.35 -8.60 -7.27
C ALA A 9 12.05 -7.10 -7.20
N THR A 10 13.09 -6.29 -7.29
CA THR A 10 13.00 -4.83 -7.28
C THR A 10 12.82 -4.30 -8.72
N PRO A 11 11.76 -3.53 -9.01
CA PRO A 11 11.54 -3.01 -10.35
C PRO A 11 12.50 -1.87 -10.68
N LYS A 12 13.12 -1.92 -11.86
CA LYS A 12 13.77 -0.80 -12.53
C LYS A 12 12.88 -0.36 -13.68
N ARG A 13 12.26 0.82 -13.59
CA ARG A 13 11.38 1.30 -14.65
C ARG A 13 12.08 2.22 -15.62
N ILE A 14 11.75 2.06 -16.91
CA ILE A 14 12.18 2.94 -17.99
C ILE A 14 11.02 3.87 -18.36
N GLY A 15 11.28 5.17 -18.55
CA GLY A 15 10.30 6.15 -19.03
C GLY A 15 9.43 6.78 -17.94
N GLN A 16 9.85 6.76 -16.68
CA GLN A 16 9.11 7.41 -15.58
C GLN A 16 9.39 8.90 -15.43
N ARG A 17 8.43 9.60 -14.82
CA ARG A 17 8.64 10.98 -14.31
C ARG A 17 9.41 10.93 -13.00
N ILE A 18 10.24 11.95 -12.76
CA ILE A 18 11.11 12.09 -11.58
C ILE A 18 10.32 11.94 -10.25
N GLU A 19 9.12 12.52 -10.17
CA GLU A 19 8.24 12.46 -8.98
C GLU A 19 7.78 11.02 -8.64
N GLU A 20 7.49 10.23 -9.67
CA GLU A 20 7.08 8.83 -9.49
C GLU A 20 8.26 7.92 -9.12
N GLU A 21 9.44 8.24 -9.57
CA GLU A 21 10.66 7.53 -9.23
C GLU A 21 10.98 7.66 -7.73
N GLY A 22 10.91 8.89 -7.18
CA GLY A 22 11.13 9.14 -5.75
C GLY A 22 10.13 8.38 -4.86
N HIS A 23 8.85 8.41 -5.20
CA HIS A 23 7.80 7.70 -4.46
C HIS A 23 8.03 6.17 -4.46
N ARG A 24 8.41 5.60 -5.60
CA ARG A 24 8.66 4.16 -5.72
C ARG A 24 9.92 3.72 -5.00
N THR A 25 10.96 4.53 -5.05
CA THR A 25 12.20 4.29 -4.31
C THR A 25 11.92 4.20 -2.82
N LEU A 26 11.08 5.11 -2.29
CA LEU A 26 10.65 5.08 -0.90
C LEU A 26 9.89 3.78 -0.57
N PHE A 27 8.90 3.39 -1.38
CA PHE A 27 8.17 2.15 -1.15
C PHE A 27 9.04 0.91 -1.26
N SER A 28 9.96 0.87 -2.20
CA SER A 28 10.93 -0.22 -2.31
C SER A 28 11.83 -0.30 -1.08
N MET A 29 12.26 0.84 -0.55
CA MET A 29 13.05 0.91 0.69
C MET A 29 12.24 0.41 1.90
N VAL A 30 10.96 0.80 2.02
CA VAL A 30 10.08 0.31 3.10
C VAL A 30 9.95 -1.20 3.04
N ARG A 31 9.62 -1.78 1.89
CA ARG A 31 9.50 -3.23 1.71
C ARG A 31 10.80 -3.97 2.05
N HIS A 32 11.93 -3.39 1.68
CA HIS A 32 13.23 -3.96 2.02
C HIS A 32 13.49 -3.94 3.55
N LEU A 33 13.14 -2.85 4.23
CA LEU A 33 13.24 -2.76 5.69
C LEU A 33 12.29 -3.74 6.38
N GLU A 34 11.05 -3.87 5.93
CA GLU A 34 10.10 -4.87 6.42
C GLU A 34 10.63 -6.29 6.24
N SER A 35 11.21 -6.57 5.07
CA SER A 35 11.86 -7.85 4.78
C SER A 35 13.02 -8.16 5.70
N LYS A 36 13.77 -7.14 6.16
CA LYS A 36 14.84 -7.29 7.17
C LYS A 36 14.28 -7.56 8.56
N ILE A 37 13.18 -6.92 8.92
CA ILE A 37 12.55 -7.05 10.24
C ILE A 37 11.85 -8.40 10.38
N ASP A 38 11.04 -8.77 9.39
CA ASP A 38 10.28 -10.02 9.32
C ASP A 38 9.93 -10.34 7.86
N SER A 39 8.83 -9.82 7.36
CA SER A 39 8.30 -10.04 6.02
C SER A 39 7.56 -8.80 5.53
N THR A 40 7.60 -8.56 4.22
CA THR A 40 6.76 -7.53 3.62
C THR A 40 5.41 -8.11 3.19
N PRO A 41 4.29 -7.43 3.44
CA PRO A 41 2.97 -7.88 2.97
C PRO A 41 2.73 -7.58 1.49
N PHE A 42 3.61 -6.76 0.86
CA PHE A 42 3.42 -6.31 -0.52
C PHE A 42 4.68 -6.54 -1.34
N LEU A 43 4.49 -7.20 -2.48
CA LEU A 43 5.52 -7.38 -3.50
C LEU A 43 5.05 -6.79 -4.84
N GLU A 44 5.95 -6.69 -5.80
CA GLU A 44 5.54 -6.38 -7.18
C GLU A 44 5.14 -7.67 -7.89
N GLY A 45 3.84 -7.80 -8.20
CA GLY A 45 3.28 -8.97 -8.85
C GLY A 45 3.88 -9.29 -10.22
N SER A 46 4.55 -8.31 -10.85
CA SER A 46 5.22 -8.50 -12.14
C SER A 46 6.43 -9.43 -12.08
N CYS A 47 7.09 -9.55 -10.93
CA CYS A 47 8.23 -10.46 -10.76
C CYS A 47 8.34 -10.92 -9.30
N MET A 48 7.67 -12.04 -9.02
CA MET A 48 7.73 -12.71 -7.72
C MET A 48 7.72 -14.22 -7.90
N VAL A 49 8.35 -14.92 -6.99
CA VAL A 49 8.39 -16.39 -6.94
C VAL A 49 8.02 -16.86 -5.54
N TRP A 50 7.33 -17.98 -5.45
CA TRP A 50 6.93 -18.57 -4.18
C TRP A 50 7.02 -20.09 -4.19
N ARG A 51 7.12 -20.67 -3.01
CA ARG A 51 7.01 -22.12 -2.85
C ARG A 51 5.54 -22.52 -2.91
N THR A 52 5.17 -23.37 -3.84
CA THR A 52 3.78 -23.85 -3.98
C THR A 52 3.29 -24.54 -2.71
N SER A 53 4.17 -25.24 -1.98
CA SER A 53 3.85 -25.91 -0.71
C SER A 53 3.57 -24.94 0.45
N SER A 54 3.86 -23.64 0.31
CA SER A 54 3.63 -22.63 1.34
C SER A 54 2.38 -21.78 1.09
N LEU A 55 1.64 -22.08 0.02
CA LEU A 55 0.47 -21.34 -0.40
C LEU A 55 -0.79 -22.18 -0.25
N ASP A 56 -1.73 -21.68 0.54
CA ASP A 56 -3.10 -22.22 0.57
C ASP A 56 -3.92 -21.55 -0.54
N LEU A 57 -4.18 -22.30 -1.60
CA LEU A 57 -4.91 -21.82 -2.77
C LEU A 57 -6.40 -21.56 -2.46
N GLU A 58 -6.99 -22.28 -1.51
CA GLU A 58 -8.41 -22.13 -1.14
C GLU A 58 -8.65 -20.81 -0.39
N ALA A 59 -7.65 -20.31 0.32
CA ALA A 59 -7.71 -19.03 1.01
C ALA A 59 -7.56 -17.80 0.09
N LEU A 60 -7.26 -18.00 -1.20
CA LEU A 60 -7.10 -16.91 -2.16
C LEU A 60 -8.44 -16.48 -2.76
N HIS A 61 -8.67 -15.18 -2.78
CA HIS A 61 -9.85 -14.58 -3.41
C HIS A 61 -9.59 -14.30 -4.89
N VAL A 62 -10.06 -15.15 -5.77
CA VAL A 62 -9.86 -15.07 -7.24
C VAL A 62 -10.40 -13.80 -7.88
N THR A 63 -11.32 -13.10 -7.23
CA THR A 63 -11.87 -11.81 -7.70
C THR A 63 -11.13 -10.59 -7.17
N SER A 64 -10.02 -10.79 -6.46
CA SER A 64 -9.24 -9.69 -5.89
C SER A 64 -8.30 -9.08 -6.93
N ASN A 65 -8.10 -7.77 -6.85
CA ASN A 65 -7.15 -7.03 -7.67
C ASN A 65 -5.78 -6.86 -6.98
N ALA A 66 -5.50 -7.61 -5.91
CA ALA A 66 -4.26 -7.59 -5.14
C ALA A 66 -3.81 -9.04 -4.87
N ASP A 67 -3.60 -9.77 -5.93
CA ASP A 67 -3.15 -11.16 -5.93
C ASP A 67 -1.74 -11.30 -5.34
N ASP A 68 -0.84 -10.40 -5.67
CA ASP A 68 0.50 -10.29 -5.12
C ASP A 68 0.49 -10.14 -3.58
N ALA A 69 -0.31 -9.23 -3.05
CA ALA A 69 -0.47 -9.04 -1.62
C ALA A 69 -1.12 -10.24 -0.93
N GLN A 70 -2.08 -10.90 -1.59
CA GLN A 70 -2.71 -12.11 -1.06
C GLN A 70 -1.70 -13.25 -0.94
N ILE A 71 -0.92 -13.49 -2.00
CA ILE A 71 0.12 -14.53 -2.00
C ILE A 71 1.14 -14.25 -0.90
N ALA A 72 1.66 -13.02 -0.83
CA ALA A 72 2.64 -12.65 0.18
C ALA A 72 2.11 -12.87 1.61
N THR A 73 0.92 -12.35 1.91
CA THR A 73 0.32 -12.49 3.25
C THR A 73 0.00 -13.95 3.58
N ASN A 74 -0.52 -14.72 2.62
CA ASN A 74 -0.85 -16.13 2.79
C ASN A 74 0.40 -16.95 3.14
N VAL A 75 1.48 -16.79 2.38
CA VAL A 75 2.77 -17.45 2.64
C VAL A 75 3.28 -17.12 4.05
N ARG A 76 3.13 -15.87 4.50
CA ARG A 76 3.60 -15.46 5.83
C ARG A 76 2.73 -16.05 6.95
N ILE A 77 1.43 -16.11 6.77
CA ILE A 77 0.49 -16.72 7.74
C ILE A 77 0.81 -18.20 7.92
N HIS A 78 1.24 -18.89 6.86
CA HIS A 78 1.65 -20.30 6.91
C HIS A 78 3.10 -20.50 7.44
N GLY A 79 3.72 -19.45 7.98
CA GLY A 79 4.95 -19.54 8.77
C GLY A 79 6.25 -19.33 8.00
N LEU A 80 6.20 -19.11 6.69
CA LEU A 80 7.39 -18.78 5.90
C LEU A 80 7.51 -17.28 5.68
N ARG A 81 8.73 -16.81 5.50
CA ARG A 81 9.04 -15.39 5.29
C ARG A 81 8.79 -14.98 3.84
N VAL A 82 8.43 -13.71 3.70
CA VAL A 82 8.26 -13.03 2.41
C VAL A 82 9.22 -11.85 2.35
N ILE A 83 10.10 -11.84 1.38
CA ILE A 83 11.13 -10.82 1.27
C ILE A 83 11.13 -10.14 -0.10
N GLN A 84 11.51 -8.88 -0.13
CA GLN A 84 11.94 -8.20 -1.35
C GLN A 84 13.47 -8.29 -1.43
N ASP A 85 13.95 -8.87 -2.53
CA ASP A 85 15.37 -8.96 -2.81
C ASP A 85 15.84 -7.66 -3.50
N SER A 86 16.82 -6.98 -2.90
CA SER A 86 17.39 -5.75 -3.44
C SER A 86 18.34 -6.00 -4.61
N ASP A 87 18.88 -7.20 -4.75
CA ASP A 87 19.86 -7.55 -5.78
C ASP A 87 19.20 -8.15 -7.02
N ALA A 88 17.99 -8.70 -6.85
CA ALA A 88 17.16 -9.16 -7.96
C ALA A 88 16.41 -8.00 -8.58
N HIS A 89 16.72 -7.67 -9.83
CA HIS A 89 16.07 -6.57 -10.56
C HIS A 89 15.34 -7.07 -11.80
N PHE A 90 14.24 -6.40 -12.13
CA PHE A 90 13.56 -6.59 -13.41
C PHE A 90 13.20 -5.23 -14.03
N ILE A 91 13.08 -5.23 -15.36
CA ILE A 91 12.70 -4.02 -16.11
C ILE A 91 11.18 -4.03 -16.29
N ASP A 92 10.53 -2.93 -15.87
CA ASP A 92 9.11 -2.71 -16.04
C ASP A 92 8.88 -1.42 -16.84
N HIS A 93 7.94 -1.43 -17.78
CA HIS A 93 7.58 -0.27 -18.57
C HIS A 93 6.38 0.45 -17.95
N ALA A 94 6.50 1.77 -17.78
CA ALA A 94 5.36 2.57 -17.35
C ALA A 94 4.30 2.65 -18.46
N PRO A 95 2.99 2.61 -18.14
CA PRO A 95 1.95 2.86 -19.11
C PRO A 95 2.13 4.23 -19.76
N LEU A 96 2.04 4.29 -21.09
CA LEU A 96 2.24 5.52 -21.86
C LEU A 96 1.07 6.50 -21.70
N GLU A 97 -0.15 5.98 -21.57
CA GLU A 97 -1.35 6.78 -21.46
C GLU A 97 -1.69 7.17 -20.02
N ARG A 98 -1.91 8.46 -19.78
CA ARG A 98 -2.27 9.01 -18.46
C ARG A 98 -3.55 8.40 -17.88
N LYS A 99 -4.55 8.17 -18.74
CA LYS A 99 -5.84 7.62 -18.33
C LYS A 99 -5.75 6.18 -17.86
N GLU A 100 -4.96 5.38 -18.58
CA GLU A 100 -4.70 3.98 -18.23
C GLU A 100 -3.91 3.88 -16.92
N HIS A 101 -2.90 4.74 -16.78
CA HIS A 101 -2.11 4.83 -15.56
C HIS A 101 -2.96 5.17 -14.32
N SER A 102 -3.88 6.15 -14.43
CA SER A 102 -4.80 6.51 -13.35
C SER A 102 -5.76 5.36 -13.02
N ARG A 103 -6.31 4.68 -14.00
CA ARG A 103 -7.15 3.50 -13.80
C ARG A 103 -6.40 2.39 -13.06
N GLN A 104 -5.17 2.13 -13.44
CA GLN A 104 -4.33 1.13 -12.80
C GLN A 104 -4.05 1.47 -11.33
N LYS A 105 -3.73 2.75 -11.04
CA LYS A 105 -3.52 3.23 -9.65
C LYS A 105 -4.77 3.05 -8.78
N VAL A 106 -5.94 3.44 -9.28
CA VAL A 106 -7.21 3.29 -8.56
C VAL A 106 -7.52 1.82 -8.30
N ARG A 107 -7.39 0.96 -9.32
CA ARG A 107 -7.63 -0.47 -9.19
C ARG A 107 -6.72 -1.12 -8.14
N ARG A 108 -5.42 -0.79 -8.16
CA ARG A 108 -4.44 -1.29 -7.19
C ARG A 108 -4.76 -0.81 -5.78
N ALA A 109 -5.06 0.47 -5.60
CA ALA A 109 -5.42 1.04 -4.30
C ALA A 109 -6.66 0.35 -3.70
N GLN A 110 -7.72 0.17 -4.50
CA GLN A 110 -8.93 -0.53 -4.06
C GLN A 110 -8.68 -1.99 -3.69
N GLY A 111 -7.88 -2.70 -4.50
CA GLY A 111 -7.51 -4.07 -4.24
C GLY A 111 -6.75 -4.20 -2.93
N LEU A 112 -5.77 -3.33 -2.72
CA LEU A 112 -4.94 -3.30 -1.53
C LEU A 112 -5.75 -2.98 -0.26
N GLN A 113 -6.61 -1.95 -0.30
CA GLN A 113 -7.46 -1.61 0.84
C GLN A 113 -8.41 -2.76 1.22
N ARG A 114 -9.04 -3.41 0.22
CA ARG A 114 -9.90 -4.58 0.46
C ARG A 114 -9.11 -5.74 1.06
N HIS A 115 -7.91 -5.99 0.56
CA HIS A 115 -7.03 -7.01 1.11
C HIS A 115 -6.70 -6.72 2.57
N LEU A 116 -6.22 -5.53 2.89
CA LEU A 116 -5.90 -5.14 4.27
C LEU A 116 -7.11 -5.28 5.20
N LEU A 117 -8.30 -4.84 4.79
CA LEU A 117 -9.52 -5.02 5.59
C LEU A 117 -9.86 -6.49 5.86
N ARG A 118 -9.61 -7.40 4.90
CA ARG A 118 -9.79 -8.85 5.10
C ARG A 118 -8.81 -9.40 6.12
N GLN A 119 -7.58 -8.86 6.15
CA GLN A 119 -6.51 -9.30 7.05
C GLN A 119 -6.59 -8.71 8.46
N ARG A 120 -7.66 -7.98 8.82
CA ARG A 120 -7.79 -7.28 10.10
C ARG A 120 -7.65 -8.17 11.33
N GLU A 121 -8.03 -9.43 11.26
CA GLU A 121 -7.91 -10.41 12.35
C GLU A 121 -6.44 -10.71 12.70
N HIS A 122 -5.52 -10.50 11.76
CA HIS A 122 -4.10 -10.74 11.92
C HIS A 122 -3.34 -9.56 12.51
N TYR A 123 -3.93 -8.37 12.63
CA TYR A 123 -3.24 -7.15 13.10
C TYR A 123 -2.71 -7.25 14.53
N TYR A 124 -3.34 -8.07 15.36
CA TYR A 124 -2.96 -8.28 16.75
C TYR A 124 -2.58 -9.74 17.04
N ASN A 125 -2.41 -10.56 16.01
CA ASN A 125 -2.08 -11.96 16.15
C ASN A 125 -0.60 -12.13 16.56
N ARG A 126 -0.37 -12.43 17.83
CA ARG A 126 0.99 -12.61 18.39
C ARG A 126 1.78 -13.74 17.74
N ARG A 127 1.11 -14.73 17.14
CA ARG A 127 1.77 -15.86 16.43
C ARG A 127 2.51 -15.39 15.17
N LEU A 128 2.11 -14.25 14.60
CA LEU A 128 2.76 -13.66 13.43
C LEU A 128 3.98 -12.80 13.79
N GLY A 129 4.34 -12.69 15.07
CA GLY A 129 5.52 -11.99 15.52
C GLY A 129 5.55 -10.52 15.07
N ARG A 130 6.64 -10.12 14.43
CA ARG A 130 6.83 -8.73 13.96
C ARG A 130 6.03 -8.42 12.69
N PHE A 131 5.49 -9.41 12.01
CA PHE A 131 4.65 -9.19 10.83
C PHE A 131 3.29 -8.55 11.18
N ALA A 132 2.68 -8.90 12.31
CA ALA A 132 1.40 -8.33 12.73
C ALA A 132 1.44 -6.79 12.86
N PRO A 133 2.42 -6.16 13.55
CA PRO A 133 2.55 -4.70 13.57
C PRO A 133 2.87 -4.09 12.21
N ILE A 134 3.65 -4.76 11.35
CA ILE A 134 3.91 -4.31 9.97
C ILE A 134 2.58 -4.24 9.21
N LEU A 135 1.80 -5.32 9.21
CA LEU A 135 0.51 -5.38 8.52
C LEU A 135 -0.48 -4.31 9.03
N ARG A 136 -0.51 -4.06 10.34
CA ARG A 136 -1.32 -2.99 10.94
C ARG A 136 -0.87 -1.59 10.52
N GLN A 137 0.45 -1.36 10.44
CA GLN A 137 1.02 -0.10 9.99
C GLN A 137 0.66 0.17 8.52
N GLU A 138 0.75 -0.83 7.67
CA GLU A 138 0.33 -0.76 6.27
C GLU A 138 -1.17 -0.46 6.14
N ALA A 139 -2.00 -1.06 6.99
CA ALA A 139 -3.42 -0.74 7.04
C ALA A 139 -3.68 0.71 7.46
N ALA A 140 -2.96 1.23 8.45
CA ALA A 140 -3.07 2.63 8.86
C ALA A 140 -2.66 3.58 7.73
N LEU A 141 -1.56 3.29 7.02
CA LEU A 141 -1.09 4.11 5.91
C LEU A 141 -2.07 4.12 4.73
N HIS A 142 -2.59 2.96 4.34
CA HIS A 142 -3.40 2.84 3.14
C HIS A 142 -4.90 3.06 3.34
N ILE A 143 -5.42 2.94 4.56
CA ILE A 143 -6.83 3.10 4.87
C ILE A 143 -7.06 4.38 5.67
N LEU A 144 -6.37 4.55 6.80
CA LEU A 144 -6.64 5.67 7.73
C LEU A 144 -6.10 6.99 7.20
N THR A 145 -4.87 7.02 6.67
CA THR A 145 -4.25 8.25 6.18
C THR A 145 -5.06 8.96 5.08
N PRO A 146 -5.56 8.29 4.04
CA PRO A 146 -6.43 8.94 3.05
C PRO A 146 -7.70 9.55 3.65
N LEU A 147 -8.33 8.88 4.62
CA LEU A 147 -9.52 9.38 5.31
C LEU A 147 -9.21 10.62 6.14
N LEU A 148 -8.07 10.62 6.85
CA LEU A 148 -7.62 11.78 7.62
C LEU A 148 -7.31 12.97 6.71
N LEU A 149 -6.70 12.76 5.55
CA LEU A 149 -6.43 13.82 4.57
C LEU A 149 -7.73 14.43 4.04
N VAL A 150 -8.72 13.62 3.70
CA VAL A 150 -10.04 14.11 3.28
C VAL A 150 -10.71 14.89 4.41
N GLY A 151 -10.69 14.38 5.64
CA GLY A 151 -11.22 15.08 6.81
C GLY A 151 -10.53 16.42 7.06
N ALA A 152 -9.20 16.47 6.98
CA ALA A 152 -8.44 17.71 7.12
C ALA A 152 -8.77 18.72 6.02
N PHE A 153 -8.93 18.25 4.79
CA PHE A 153 -9.34 19.11 3.67
C PHE A 153 -10.73 19.72 3.89
N ILE A 154 -11.71 18.91 4.29
CA ILE A 154 -13.07 19.37 4.60
C ILE A 154 -13.05 20.38 5.76
N ALA A 155 -12.32 20.11 6.83
CA ALA A 155 -12.17 21.00 7.97
C ALA A 155 -11.55 22.35 7.57
N THR A 156 -10.56 22.32 6.68
CA THR A 156 -9.93 23.52 6.15
C THR A 156 -10.93 24.36 5.36
N LEU A 157 -11.70 23.74 4.46
CA LEU A 157 -12.73 24.44 3.69
C LEU A 157 -13.82 25.05 4.58
N ALA A 158 -14.27 24.30 5.59
CA ALA A 158 -15.27 24.80 6.56
C ALA A 158 -14.73 26.01 7.34
N ARG A 159 -13.48 25.97 7.79
CA ARG A 159 -12.83 27.11 8.45
C ARG A 159 -12.79 28.33 7.54
N TRP A 160 -12.39 28.19 6.28
CA TRP A 160 -12.36 29.30 5.33
C TRP A 160 -13.73 29.90 5.08
N ALA A 161 -14.77 29.08 4.96
CA ALA A 161 -16.13 29.54 4.82
C ALA A 161 -16.57 30.37 6.06
N LEU A 162 -16.32 29.88 7.26
CA LEU A 162 -16.67 30.60 8.51
C LEU A 162 -15.98 31.94 8.65
N ILE A 163 -14.69 32.04 8.29
CA ILE A 163 -13.95 33.31 8.31
C ILE A 163 -14.53 34.29 7.28
N GLY A 164 -14.82 33.84 6.07
CA GLY A 164 -15.42 34.69 5.03
C GLY A 164 -16.80 35.24 5.42
N PHE A 165 -17.64 34.43 6.07
CA PHE A 165 -18.93 34.90 6.59
C PHE A 165 -18.77 35.93 7.72
N ALA A 166 -17.81 35.73 8.63
CA ALA A 166 -17.55 36.69 9.72
C ALA A 166 -17.05 38.04 9.19
N GLU A 167 -16.24 38.09 8.16
CA GLU A 167 -15.78 39.34 7.54
C GLU A 167 -16.93 40.08 6.82
N ILE A 168 -17.86 39.36 6.17
CA ILE A 168 -19.03 39.97 5.51
C ILE A 168 -19.97 40.59 6.56
N ASP A 169 -20.23 39.95 7.69
CA ASP A 169 -21.06 40.46 8.77
C ASP A 169 -20.43 41.71 9.39
N PHE A 170 -19.11 41.74 9.59
CA PHE A 170 -18.40 42.88 10.15
C PHE A 170 -18.44 44.10 9.23
N THR A 171 -18.32 43.90 7.91
CA THR A 171 -18.41 44.99 6.93
C THR A 171 -19.83 45.58 6.83
N ASN A 172 -20.87 44.77 6.94
CA ASN A 172 -22.25 45.22 6.94
C ASN A 172 -22.62 45.98 8.24
N ALA A 173 -22.07 45.58 9.39
CA ALA A 173 -22.28 46.25 10.65
C ALA A 173 -21.58 47.61 10.77
N THR A 174 -20.55 47.88 9.98
CA THR A 174 -19.84 49.18 9.97
C THR A 174 -20.42 50.18 8.99
N LEU A 175 -21.37 49.78 8.13
CA LEU A 175 -22.04 50.64 7.14
C LEU A 175 -23.42 51.13 7.60
N THR A 176 -23.88 50.72 8.77
CA THR A 176 -25.13 51.18 9.45
C THR A 176 -24.81 52.10 10.61
#